data_fea5104a06c1237124ded6d54e75c080
#
_entry.id   fea5104a06c1237124ded6d54e75c080
#
_cell.length_a   1.000
_cell.length_b   1.000
_cell.length_c   1.000
_cell.angle_alpha   90.00
_cell.angle_beta   90.00
_cell.angle_gamma   90.00
#
_symmetry.space_group_name_H-M   'P 1'
#
loop_
_entity.id
_entity.type
_entity.pdbx_description
1 polymer ?
#
loop_
_entity_poly.entity_id
_entity_poly.type
_entity_poly.pdbx_seq_one_letter_code
_entity_poly.pdbx_strand_id
1 'polypeptide(L)'
;MTHRVRSLSVILVTLSMLSAGCMGEEESPFYGEEIKPAFPFEDFILLDENGEPYALSELEGKVIVIAFLFTRCPDICPIVSANLHYVAEQLGDSYGEDVAILSITVDPWTDNSTVLKQYADERGFHWPHLTGSLEELEPVWINFDVGLTTYDSDQDGDGVADGFDICADTPEGEEVDDDGCGVETQQSEESDVSVKHHPLSYWVDHTTGTIIVDKNFNQRVWWGDTDWNAEMVLEDILYLVGE
;
A
#
# COMPACT_ATOMS: atom_id res chain seq x y z
N MET A 1 -45.71 -37.95 -50.46
CA MET A 1 -44.57 -37.02 -50.66
C MET A 1 -44.48 -36.03 -49.48
N THR A 2 -44.26 -36.47 -48.22
CA THR A 2 -44.23 -35.54 -47.05
C THR A 2 -43.38 -36.08 -45.88
N HIS A 3 -42.26 -36.71 -46.13
CA HIS A 3 -41.42 -37.24 -45.02
C HIS A 3 -39.92 -36.91 -45.10
N ARG A 4 -39.46 -35.97 -45.96
CA ARG A 4 -38.02 -35.67 -46.12
C ARG A 4 -37.57 -34.30 -45.61
N VAL A 5 -38.45 -33.44 -45.06
CA VAL A 5 -38.11 -32.08 -44.68
C VAL A 5 -37.82 -31.93 -43.17
N ARG A 6 -38.21 -32.89 -42.31
CA ARG A 6 -38.05 -32.79 -40.84
C ARG A 6 -36.68 -33.19 -40.29
N SER A 7 -35.88 -33.92 -41.05
CA SER A 7 -34.57 -34.42 -40.54
C SER A 7 -33.42 -33.42 -40.74
N LEU A 8 -33.51 -32.44 -41.65
CA LEU A 8 -32.43 -31.47 -41.88
C LEU A 8 -32.38 -30.36 -40.85
N SER A 9 -33.54 -29.98 -40.29
CA SER A 9 -33.59 -28.87 -39.30
C SER A 9 -33.04 -29.25 -37.91
N VAL A 10 -33.10 -30.53 -37.55
CA VAL A 10 -32.58 -30.99 -36.23
C VAL A 10 -31.06 -31.07 -36.22
N ILE A 11 -30.42 -31.40 -37.35
CA ILE A 11 -28.96 -31.49 -37.46
C ILE A 11 -28.32 -30.11 -37.45
N LEU A 12 -28.97 -29.07 -37.94
CA LEU A 12 -28.43 -27.70 -37.95
C LEU A 12 -28.45 -27.03 -36.56
N VAL A 13 -29.42 -27.39 -35.71
CA VAL A 13 -29.53 -26.86 -34.36
C VAL A 13 -28.53 -27.51 -33.40
N THR A 14 -28.19 -28.78 -33.60
CA THR A 14 -27.20 -29.48 -32.74
C THR A 14 -25.75 -29.12 -33.06
N LEU A 15 -25.48 -28.64 -34.27
CA LEU A 15 -24.11 -28.20 -34.64
C LEU A 15 -23.78 -26.77 -34.17
N SER A 16 -24.82 -25.96 -33.90
CA SER A 16 -24.61 -24.59 -33.37
C SER A 16 -24.33 -24.54 -31.85
N MET A 17 -24.55 -25.61 -31.11
CA MET A 17 -24.30 -25.64 -29.67
C MET A 17 -22.91 -26.18 -29.27
N LEU A 18 -22.08 -26.58 -30.22
CA LEU A 18 -20.73 -27.10 -29.97
C LEU A 18 -19.65 -26.04 -30.10
N SER A 19 -20.00 -24.78 -30.37
CA SER A 19 -19.05 -23.64 -30.41
C SER A 19 -19.16 -22.69 -29.21
N ALA A 20 -19.82 -23.10 -28.11
CA ALA A 20 -19.57 -22.51 -26.81
C ALA A 20 -18.20 -23.02 -26.34
N GLY A 21 -17.15 -22.57 -27.02
CA GLY A 21 -15.78 -22.76 -26.57
C GLY A 21 -15.65 -22.25 -25.16
N CYS A 22 -15.08 -23.04 -24.28
CA CYS A 22 -14.51 -22.55 -23.05
C CYS A 22 -13.64 -21.34 -23.41
N MET A 23 -14.10 -20.13 -23.09
CA MET A 23 -13.19 -19.02 -22.88
C MET A 23 -12.44 -19.43 -21.61
N GLY A 24 -11.31 -20.10 -21.78
CA GLY A 24 -10.38 -20.33 -20.69
C GLY A 24 -10.06 -18.93 -20.15
N GLU A 25 -10.24 -18.71 -18.87
CA GLU A 25 -9.64 -17.58 -18.18
C GLU A 25 -8.15 -17.66 -18.51
N GLU A 26 -7.61 -16.64 -19.18
CA GLU A 26 -6.17 -16.55 -19.41
C GLU A 26 -5.51 -16.50 -18.03
N GLU A 27 -4.61 -17.46 -17.75
CA GLU A 27 -3.82 -17.42 -16.52
C GLU A 27 -3.03 -16.12 -16.48
N SER A 28 -3.05 -15.45 -15.33
CA SER A 28 -2.28 -14.24 -15.11
C SER A 28 -0.78 -14.53 -15.31
N PRO A 29 -0.04 -13.67 -16.00
CA PRO A 29 1.41 -13.80 -16.07
C PRO A 29 2.11 -13.39 -14.78
N PHE A 30 1.39 -12.80 -13.81
CA PHE A 30 1.91 -12.25 -12.58
C PHE A 30 1.66 -13.20 -11.40
N TYR A 31 2.56 -13.14 -10.44
CA TYR A 31 2.39 -13.79 -9.13
C TYR A 31 1.49 -12.99 -8.20
N GLY A 32 1.56 -11.66 -8.28
CA GLY A 32 0.65 -10.77 -7.56
C GLY A 32 -0.75 -10.74 -8.19
N GLU A 33 -1.66 -10.02 -7.56
CA GLU A 33 -3.02 -9.83 -8.07
C GLU A 33 -2.99 -8.90 -9.29
N GLU A 34 -3.36 -9.45 -10.45
CA GLU A 34 -3.41 -8.69 -11.69
C GLU A 34 -4.59 -7.73 -11.70
N ILE A 35 -4.32 -6.45 -11.93
CA ILE A 35 -5.33 -5.40 -12.04
C ILE A 35 -5.93 -5.44 -13.44
N LYS A 36 -7.18 -5.90 -13.54
CA LYS A 36 -7.93 -6.03 -14.81
C LYS A 36 -9.26 -5.27 -14.76
N PRO A 37 -9.54 -4.38 -15.75
CA PRO A 37 -8.60 -3.90 -16.76
C PRO A 37 -7.51 -3.03 -16.14
N ALA A 38 -6.30 -3.07 -16.69
CA ALA A 38 -5.27 -2.12 -16.33
C ALA A 38 -5.80 -0.69 -16.57
N PHE A 39 -5.59 0.21 -15.63
CA PHE A 39 -6.06 1.58 -15.77
C PHE A 39 -4.95 2.59 -15.45
N PRO A 40 -4.91 3.72 -16.21
CA PRO A 40 -3.93 4.74 -15.98
C PRO A 40 -4.18 5.44 -14.64
N PHE A 41 -3.12 5.97 -14.05
CA PHE A 41 -3.25 6.88 -12.93
C PHE A 41 -3.00 8.32 -13.37
N GLU A 42 -3.46 9.25 -12.55
CA GLU A 42 -3.24 10.68 -12.77
C GLU A 42 -1.85 11.07 -12.26
N ASP A 43 -1.15 11.94 -13.00
CA ASP A 43 0.14 12.49 -12.56
C ASP A 43 -0.03 13.32 -11.28
N PHE A 44 0.99 13.31 -10.44
CA PHE A 44 1.02 14.10 -9.22
C PHE A 44 2.39 14.71 -8.99
N ILE A 45 2.43 15.75 -8.17
CA ILE A 45 3.66 16.34 -7.66
C ILE A 45 3.58 16.32 -6.15
N LEU A 46 4.54 15.66 -5.50
CA LEU A 46 4.69 15.62 -4.04
C LEU A 46 6.09 16.13 -3.68
N LEU A 47 6.39 16.26 -2.39
CA LEU A 47 7.72 16.58 -1.90
C LEU A 47 8.50 15.29 -1.60
N ASP A 48 9.75 15.22 -2.00
CA ASP A 48 10.66 14.15 -1.61
C ASP A 48 11.21 14.35 -0.19
N GLU A 49 12.03 13.43 0.28
CA GLU A 49 12.67 13.49 1.61
C GLU A 49 13.68 14.63 1.74
N ASN A 50 14.07 15.30 0.65
CA ASN A 50 14.92 16.49 0.66
C ASN A 50 14.11 17.79 0.66
N GLY A 51 12.76 17.69 0.54
CA GLY A 51 11.84 18.82 0.44
C GLY A 51 11.76 19.41 -0.96
N GLU A 52 12.26 18.71 -1.98
CA GLU A 52 12.19 19.13 -3.37
C GLU A 52 10.93 18.55 -4.04
N PRO A 53 10.30 19.28 -4.97
CA PRO A 53 9.18 18.76 -5.74
C PRO A 53 9.58 17.54 -6.56
N TYR A 54 8.79 16.49 -6.49
CA TYR A 54 8.97 15.24 -7.23
C TYR A 54 7.72 14.96 -8.06
N ALA A 55 7.85 14.98 -9.38
CA ALA A 55 6.74 14.69 -10.29
C ALA A 55 6.82 13.23 -10.75
N LEU A 56 5.70 12.52 -10.71
CA LEU A 56 5.67 11.12 -11.15
C LEU A 56 5.94 10.99 -12.66
N SER A 57 5.54 12.01 -13.45
CA SER A 57 5.85 12.09 -14.89
C SER A 57 7.35 12.07 -15.23
N GLU A 58 8.24 12.37 -14.28
CA GLU A 58 9.69 12.23 -14.48
C GLU A 58 10.14 10.76 -14.65
N LEU A 59 9.27 9.82 -14.32
CA LEU A 59 9.49 8.38 -14.44
C LEU A 59 8.90 7.76 -15.71
N GLU A 60 8.47 8.59 -16.69
CA GLU A 60 7.90 8.08 -17.94
C GLU A 60 8.86 7.05 -18.61
N GLY A 61 8.28 5.92 -19.02
CA GLY A 61 9.02 4.83 -19.66
C GLY A 61 9.68 3.84 -18.68
N LYS A 62 9.54 4.03 -17.38
CA LYS A 62 10.01 3.06 -16.36
C LYS A 62 8.86 2.24 -15.80
N VAL A 63 9.18 1.06 -15.32
CA VAL A 63 8.31 0.31 -14.41
C VAL A 63 8.46 0.94 -13.03
N ILE A 64 7.34 1.22 -12.35
CA ILE A 64 7.35 1.94 -11.08
C ILE A 64 6.74 1.05 -10.00
N VAL A 65 7.44 0.90 -8.90
CA VAL A 65 6.97 0.18 -7.70
C VAL A 65 6.62 1.22 -6.64
N ILE A 66 5.37 1.27 -6.24
CA ILE A 66 4.86 2.25 -5.27
C ILE A 66 4.39 1.53 -4.02
N ALA A 67 4.97 1.86 -2.87
CA ALA A 67 4.55 1.38 -1.57
C ALA A 67 3.96 2.52 -0.73
N PHE A 68 2.80 2.28 -0.14
CA PHE A 68 2.16 3.20 0.80
C PHE A 68 2.52 2.78 2.22
N LEU A 69 3.19 3.66 2.95
CA LEU A 69 3.72 3.36 4.27
C LEU A 69 3.84 4.62 5.15
N PHE A 70 4.16 4.44 6.40
CA PHE A 70 4.48 5.55 7.30
C PHE A 70 5.59 5.16 8.29
N THR A 71 6.35 6.16 8.76
CA THR A 71 7.59 5.94 9.51
C THR A 71 7.38 5.32 10.89
N ARG A 72 6.20 5.54 11.50
CA ARG A 72 5.83 5.05 12.83
C ARG A 72 5.12 3.70 12.82
N CYS A 73 4.93 3.08 11.66
CA CYS A 73 4.31 1.77 11.55
C CYS A 73 5.13 0.73 12.34
N PRO A 74 4.56 0.10 13.36
CA PRO A 74 5.30 -0.83 14.20
C PRO A 74 5.35 -2.24 13.64
N ASP A 75 4.60 -2.53 12.58
CA ASP A 75 4.29 -3.89 12.13
C ASP A 75 4.87 -4.18 10.74
N ILE A 76 4.12 -3.93 9.69
CA ILE A 76 4.42 -4.44 8.35
C ILE A 76 5.36 -3.55 7.53
N CYS A 77 5.31 -2.22 7.69
CA CYS A 77 6.11 -1.29 6.87
C CYS A 77 7.62 -1.55 6.94
N PRO A 78 8.23 -1.89 8.11
CA PRO A 78 9.64 -2.24 8.15
C PRO A 78 9.97 -3.48 7.31
N ILE A 79 9.05 -4.45 7.24
CA ILE A 79 9.22 -5.69 6.46
C ILE A 79 9.13 -5.38 4.96
N VAL A 80 8.10 -4.64 4.54
CA VAL A 80 7.94 -4.22 3.14
C VAL A 80 9.13 -3.40 2.67
N SER A 81 9.59 -2.43 3.48
CA SER A 81 10.77 -1.61 3.14
C SER A 81 12.05 -2.44 3.03
N ALA A 82 12.27 -3.42 3.91
CA ALA A 82 13.42 -4.32 3.82
C ALA A 82 13.37 -5.20 2.55
N ASN A 83 12.18 -5.66 2.18
CA ASN A 83 11.97 -6.42 0.97
C ASN A 83 12.17 -5.57 -0.29
N LEU A 84 11.69 -4.31 -0.30
CA LEU A 84 11.96 -3.36 -1.39
C LEU A 84 13.45 -3.07 -1.54
N HIS A 85 14.17 -2.96 -0.42
CA HIS A 85 15.63 -2.81 -0.44
C HIS A 85 16.31 -4.01 -1.12
N TYR A 86 15.90 -5.23 -0.75
CA TYR A 86 16.39 -6.44 -1.41
C TYR A 86 16.06 -6.44 -2.91
N VAL A 87 14.84 -6.08 -3.31
CA VAL A 87 14.45 -5.99 -4.73
C VAL A 87 15.32 -4.96 -5.47
N ALA A 88 15.56 -3.78 -4.89
CA ALA A 88 16.43 -2.76 -5.47
C ALA A 88 17.86 -3.29 -5.70
N GLU A 89 18.42 -4.04 -4.75
CA GLU A 89 19.73 -4.67 -4.89
C GLU A 89 19.75 -5.73 -6.00
N GLN A 90 18.69 -6.56 -6.12
CA GLN A 90 18.62 -7.61 -7.15
C GLN A 90 18.42 -7.05 -8.57
N LEU A 91 17.77 -5.90 -8.73
CA LEU A 91 17.60 -5.21 -10.00
C LEU A 91 18.94 -4.74 -10.59
N GLY A 92 19.94 -4.48 -9.75
CA GLY A 92 21.27 -4.04 -10.22
C GLY A 92 21.20 -2.78 -11.09
N ASP A 93 21.74 -2.86 -12.30
CA ASP A 93 21.78 -1.70 -13.23
C ASP A 93 20.39 -1.26 -13.72
N SER A 94 19.39 -2.16 -13.74
CA SER A 94 18.02 -1.80 -14.11
C SER A 94 17.35 -0.89 -13.07
N TYR A 95 17.81 -0.92 -11.82
CA TYR A 95 17.34 0.03 -10.82
C TYR A 95 17.82 1.44 -11.16
N GLY A 96 16.85 2.36 -11.30
CA GLY A 96 17.12 3.73 -11.75
C GLY A 96 17.15 3.93 -13.27
N GLU A 97 17.47 2.90 -14.08
CA GLU A 97 17.41 2.95 -15.54
C GLU A 97 16.01 2.54 -16.05
N ASP A 98 15.58 1.32 -15.75
CA ASP A 98 14.31 0.74 -16.23
C ASP A 98 13.22 0.70 -15.16
N VAL A 99 13.62 0.71 -13.89
CA VAL A 99 12.74 0.55 -12.74
C VAL A 99 12.97 1.67 -11.74
N ALA A 100 11.88 2.23 -11.23
CA ALA A 100 11.89 3.14 -10.10
C ALA A 100 11.10 2.55 -8.92
N ILE A 101 11.52 2.86 -7.70
CA ILE A 101 10.80 2.53 -6.47
C ILE A 101 10.45 3.83 -5.79
N LEU A 102 9.24 3.94 -5.27
CA LEU A 102 8.74 5.09 -4.51
C LEU A 102 8.07 4.60 -3.22
N SER A 103 8.22 5.38 -2.16
CA SER A 103 7.38 5.25 -0.97
C SER A 103 6.57 6.53 -0.81
N ILE A 104 5.26 6.41 -0.57
CA ILE A 104 4.37 7.55 -0.36
C ILE A 104 3.78 7.40 1.04
N THR A 105 3.89 8.47 1.85
CA THR A 105 3.37 8.41 3.21
C THR A 105 1.84 8.40 3.25
N VAL A 106 1.30 7.71 4.25
CA VAL A 106 -0.11 7.77 4.65
C VAL A 106 -0.31 8.51 5.98
N ASP A 107 0.76 9.09 6.53
CA ASP A 107 0.77 9.84 7.79
C ASP A 107 1.45 11.22 7.64
N PRO A 108 0.92 12.13 6.82
CA PRO A 108 1.54 13.44 6.59
C PRO A 108 1.61 14.33 7.85
N TRP A 109 0.85 13.99 8.86
CA TRP A 109 0.87 14.74 10.14
C TRP A 109 2.18 14.54 10.90
N THR A 110 2.85 13.41 10.67
CA THR A 110 4.15 13.08 11.27
C THR A 110 5.27 13.08 10.22
N ASP A 111 5.01 12.51 9.05
CA ASP A 111 5.99 12.20 8.02
C ASP A 111 6.24 13.41 7.11
N ASN A 112 6.87 14.45 7.65
CA ASN A 112 7.42 15.52 6.81
C ASN A 112 8.76 15.07 6.18
N SER A 113 9.26 15.85 5.22
CA SER A 113 10.51 15.55 4.50
C SER A 113 11.70 15.27 5.43
N THR A 114 11.82 15.99 6.55
CA THR A 114 12.93 15.77 7.52
C THR A 114 12.82 14.41 8.19
N VAL A 115 11.62 14.00 8.59
CA VAL A 115 11.36 12.70 9.23
C VAL A 115 11.59 11.57 8.24
N LEU A 116 11.08 11.71 7.00
CA LEU A 116 11.29 10.74 5.93
C LEU A 116 12.78 10.58 5.59
N LYS A 117 13.51 11.69 5.53
CA LYS A 117 14.96 11.66 5.31
C LYS A 117 15.70 10.91 6.41
N GLN A 118 15.39 11.19 7.67
CA GLN A 118 15.99 10.49 8.79
C GLN A 118 15.66 8.98 8.71
N TYR A 119 14.41 8.63 8.42
CA TYR A 119 13.97 7.25 8.28
C TYR A 119 14.76 6.50 7.19
N ALA A 120 14.92 7.11 6.00
CA ALA A 120 15.67 6.54 4.90
C ALA A 120 17.17 6.40 5.22
N ASP A 121 17.79 7.47 5.74
CA ASP A 121 19.23 7.51 6.07
C ASP A 121 19.60 6.45 7.13
N GLU A 122 18.78 6.30 8.19
CA GLU A 122 19.04 5.32 9.27
C GLU A 122 18.96 3.87 8.79
N ARG A 123 18.20 3.60 7.74
CA ARG A 123 17.95 2.25 7.19
C ARG A 123 18.71 1.95 5.90
N GLY A 124 19.37 2.97 5.32
CA GLY A 124 20.10 2.84 4.07
C GLY A 124 19.18 2.65 2.86
N PHE A 125 17.98 3.22 2.90
CA PHE A 125 17.07 3.21 1.76
C PHE A 125 17.44 4.34 0.80
N HIS A 126 17.48 4.05 -0.51
CA HIS A 126 18.00 4.94 -1.54
C HIS A 126 16.96 5.29 -2.61
N TRP A 127 15.68 5.10 -2.34
CA TRP A 127 14.58 5.52 -3.19
C TRP A 127 13.84 6.73 -2.59
N PRO A 128 13.13 7.52 -3.42
CA PRO A 128 12.38 8.66 -2.94
C PRO A 128 11.28 8.26 -1.96
N HIS A 129 11.20 9.01 -0.87
CA HIS A 129 10.15 8.92 0.14
C HIS A 129 9.33 10.21 0.06
N LEU A 130 8.08 10.09 -0.40
CA LEU A 130 7.26 11.22 -0.77
C LEU A 130 6.26 11.58 0.33
N THR A 131 6.08 12.89 0.52
CA THR A 131 5.09 13.50 1.40
C THR A 131 4.47 14.72 0.76
N GLY A 132 3.45 15.30 1.40
CA GLY A 132 2.81 16.52 0.94
C GLY A 132 1.77 16.98 1.95
N SER A 133 1.03 18.01 1.61
CA SER A 133 -0.18 18.37 2.35
C SER A 133 -1.27 17.31 2.16
N LEU A 134 -2.25 17.30 3.06
CA LEU A 134 -3.40 16.39 2.92
C LEU A 134 -4.13 16.60 1.58
N GLU A 135 -4.25 17.88 1.15
CA GLU A 135 -4.88 18.25 -0.13
C GLU A 135 -4.14 17.65 -1.35
N GLU A 136 -2.80 17.50 -1.27
CA GLU A 136 -1.96 16.91 -2.32
C GLU A 136 -1.96 15.39 -2.27
N LEU A 137 -2.02 14.79 -1.09
CA LEU A 137 -1.94 13.33 -0.90
C LEU A 137 -3.29 12.62 -1.09
N GLU A 138 -4.41 13.20 -0.67
CA GLU A 138 -5.74 12.58 -0.81
C GLU A 138 -6.07 12.13 -2.23
N PRO A 139 -5.85 12.95 -3.29
CA PRO A 139 -6.08 12.51 -4.67
C PRO A 139 -5.19 11.32 -5.07
N VAL A 140 -3.95 11.28 -4.59
CA VAL A 140 -3.02 10.18 -4.85
C VAL A 140 -3.52 8.89 -4.20
N TRP A 141 -3.91 8.94 -2.93
CA TRP A 141 -4.47 7.77 -2.23
C TRP A 141 -5.73 7.25 -2.90
N ILE A 142 -6.65 8.14 -3.32
CA ILE A 142 -7.87 7.76 -4.04
C ILE A 142 -7.53 7.11 -5.39
N ASN A 143 -6.56 7.65 -6.13
CA ASN A 143 -6.16 7.11 -7.44
C ASN A 143 -5.59 5.69 -7.35
N PHE A 144 -4.92 5.38 -6.24
CA PHE A 144 -4.35 4.06 -5.98
C PHE A 144 -5.23 3.16 -5.09
N ASP A 145 -6.49 3.55 -4.85
CA ASP A 145 -7.44 2.83 -4.00
C ASP A 145 -6.91 2.56 -2.57
N VAL A 146 -6.13 3.50 -2.05
CA VAL A 146 -5.64 3.44 -0.68
C VAL A 146 -6.73 3.95 0.25
N GLY A 147 -7.39 3.03 0.93
CA GLY A 147 -8.30 3.36 2.03
C GLY A 147 -7.50 3.82 3.24
N LEU A 148 -7.84 4.97 3.79
CA LEU A 148 -7.22 5.52 4.99
C LEU A 148 -8.26 5.82 6.04
N THR A 149 -8.03 5.38 7.27
CA THR A 149 -8.81 5.74 8.44
C THR A 149 -7.87 6.24 9.52
N THR A 150 -8.13 7.43 10.01
CA THR A 150 -7.43 7.99 11.18
C THR A 150 -8.34 7.90 12.40
N TYR A 151 -7.81 7.40 13.48
CA TYR A 151 -8.52 7.30 14.76
C TYR A 151 -7.92 8.34 15.69
N ASP A 152 -8.49 9.53 15.65
CA ASP A 152 -8.17 10.67 16.52
C ASP A 152 -9.36 11.06 17.42
N SER A 153 -10.46 10.30 17.34
CA SER A 153 -11.60 10.45 18.24
C SER A 153 -11.22 9.96 19.64
N ASP A 154 -11.61 10.71 20.63
CA ASP A 154 -11.52 10.40 22.04
C ASP A 154 -12.95 10.51 22.58
N GLN A 155 -13.65 9.38 22.59
CA GLN A 155 -15.09 9.33 22.78
C GLN A 155 -15.50 9.58 24.24
N ASP A 156 -14.68 9.15 25.18
CA ASP A 156 -14.93 9.32 26.62
C ASP A 156 -14.21 10.54 27.22
N GLY A 157 -13.28 11.16 26.48
CA GLY A 157 -12.63 12.40 26.85
C GLY A 157 -11.52 12.25 27.90
N ASP A 158 -10.92 11.09 27.99
CA ASP A 158 -9.85 10.77 28.94
C ASP A 158 -8.46 11.22 28.46
N GLY A 159 -8.33 11.61 27.20
CA GLY A 159 -7.09 12.08 26.56
C GLY A 159 -6.32 11.01 25.80
N VAL A 160 -6.87 9.79 25.71
CA VAL A 160 -6.35 8.70 24.88
C VAL A 160 -7.29 8.50 23.69
N ALA A 161 -6.76 8.49 22.47
CA ALA A 161 -7.60 8.31 21.29
C ALA A 161 -8.19 6.90 21.23
N ASP A 162 -9.47 6.76 20.78
CA ASP A 162 -10.24 5.52 20.72
C ASP A 162 -9.46 4.33 20.10
N GLY A 163 -8.55 4.59 19.17
CA GLY A 163 -7.72 3.56 18.54
C GLY A 163 -6.64 2.97 19.46
N PHE A 164 -6.34 3.61 20.60
CA PHE A 164 -5.37 3.15 21.61
C PHE A 164 -6.04 2.82 22.93
N ASP A 165 -7.26 3.32 23.11
CA ASP A 165 -8.01 3.18 24.33
C ASP A 165 -8.62 1.78 24.42
N ILE A 166 -8.13 0.99 25.38
CA ILE A 166 -8.69 -0.32 25.71
C ILE A 166 -9.75 -0.24 26.81
N CYS A 167 -9.91 0.94 27.43
CA CYS A 167 -10.86 1.22 28.49
C CYS A 167 -11.89 2.30 28.06
N ALA A 168 -12.54 2.10 26.95
CA ALA A 168 -13.39 3.04 26.18
C ALA A 168 -14.55 3.74 26.93
N ASP A 169 -14.67 3.63 28.24
CA ASP A 169 -15.68 4.24 29.10
C ASP A 169 -15.05 4.83 30.37
N THR A 170 -13.80 5.30 30.31
CA THR A 170 -13.14 5.92 31.47
C THR A 170 -13.82 7.26 31.81
N PRO A 171 -14.14 7.52 33.10
CA PRO A 171 -14.83 8.74 33.49
C PRO A 171 -14.00 9.99 33.18
N GLU A 172 -14.61 11.02 32.57
CA GLU A 172 -13.99 12.32 32.28
C GLU A 172 -13.25 12.89 33.50
N GLY A 173 -11.92 13.11 33.34
CA GLY A 173 -11.07 13.70 34.36
C GLY A 173 -10.45 12.69 35.33
N GLU A 174 -10.61 11.41 35.11
CA GLU A 174 -9.81 10.37 35.75
C GLU A 174 -8.38 10.39 35.19
N GLU A 175 -7.38 10.11 36.04
CA GLU A 175 -6.02 9.98 35.59
C GLU A 175 -5.83 8.56 34.99
N VAL A 176 -5.46 8.52 33.70
CA VAL A 176 -5.33 7.28 32.93
C VAL A 176 -3.87 6.97 32.58
N ASP A 177 -3.60 5.71 32.29
CA ASP A 177 -2.34 5.28 31.67
C ASP A 177 -2.37 5.44 30.14
N ASP A 178 -1.29 5.00 29.47
CA ASP A 178 -1.14 5.11 28.02
C ASP A 178 -2.15 4.28 27.21
N ASP A 179 -2.89 3.37 27.88
CA ASP A 179 -3.92 2.50 27.31
C ASP A 179 -5.34 2.99 27.63
N GLY A 180 -5.53 4.20 28.18
CA GLY A 180 -6.81 4.79 28.53
C GLY A 180 -7.45 4.19 29.80
N CYS A 181 -6.72 3.40 30.56
CA CYS A 181 -7.24 2.77 31.78
C CYS A 181 -6.90 3.58 33.03
N GLY A 182 -7.90 3.74 33.91
CA GLY A 182 -7.73 4.47 35.17
C GLY A 182 -6.56 3.94 36.00
N VAL A 183 -5.59 4.79 36.32
CA VAL A 183 -4.48 4.46 37.22
C VAL A 183 -4.99 4.44 38.65
N GLU A 184 -5.24 3.25 39.21
CA GLU A 184 -5.38 3.14 40.65
C GLU A 184 -4.11 3.61 41.33
N THR A 185 -4.16 4.65 42.12
CA THR A 185 -3.04 5.17 42.90
C THR A 185 -2.50 4.09 43.86
N GLN A 186 -1.75 3.15 43.33
CA GLN A 186 -0.90 2.27 44.13
C GLN A 186 0.47 2.95 44.27
N GLN A 187 0.70 3.49 45.47
CA GLN A 187 2.05 3.77 45.94
C GLN A 187 2.83 2.46 45.94
N SER A 188 3.62 2.19 44.92
CA SER A 188 4.65 1.14 44.93
C SER A 188 5.88 1.62 44.19
N GLU A 189 6.90 1.74 44.97
CA GLU A 189 8.33 1.76 44.73
C GLU A 189 8.82 1.58 43.28
N GLU A 190 9.70 2.51 42.90
CA GLU A 190 10.56 2.52 41.73
C GLU A 190 10.97 1.12 41.25
N SER A 191 10.49 0.74 40.09
CA SER A 191 11.20 -0.14 39.18
C SER A 191 11.16 0.48 37.79
N ASP A 192 12.24 1.17 37.48
CA ASP A 192 12.59 1.79 36.23
C ASP A 192 12.79 0.72 35.14
N VAL A 193 11.75 0.35 34.44
CA VAL A 193 11.79 -0.15 33.06
C VAL A 193 10.48 0.29 32.38
N SER A 194 10.30 1.57 32.22
CA SER A 194 9.31 2.11 31.32
C SER A 194 9.83 1.90 29.91
N VAL A 195 9.37 0.85 29.25
CA VAL A 195 9.31 0.83 27.79
C VAL A 195 8.32 1.93 27.43
N LYS A 196 8.82 3.10 27.14
CA LYS A 196 8.02 4.19 26.61
C LYS A 196 7.53 3.76 25.24
N HIS A 197 6.37 3.15 25.19
CA HIS A 197 5.56 3.21 24.00
C HIS A 197 5.34 4.71 23.75
N HIS A 198 5.77 5.22 22.61
CA HIS A 198 5.51 6.60 22.26
C HIS A 198 3.99 6.76 22.21
N PRO A 199 3.41 7.67 22.99
CA PRO A 199 1.99 7.97 22.89
C PRO A 199 1.79 8.56 21.50
N LEU A 200 1.24 7.74 20.60
CA LEU A 200 0.75 8.24 19.34
C LEU A 200 -0.56 8.96 19.67
N SER A 201 -0.66 10.22 19.36
CA SER A 201 -1.90 11.00 19.55
C SER A 201 -3.02 10.57 18.61
N TYR A 202 -2.78 9.64 17.70
CA TYR A 202 -3.72 9.07 16.75
C TYR A 202 -3.14 7.81 16.10
N TRP A 203 -4.00 6.94 15.62
CA TRP A 203 -3.66 5.75 14.85
C TRP A 203 -3.97 5.97 13.36
N VAL A 204 -3.14 5.37 12.50
CA VAL A 204 -3.38 5.31 11.06
C VAL A 204 -3.59 3.86 10.67
N ASP A 205 -4.79 3.53 10.22
CA ASP A 205 -5.09 2.26 9.57
C ASP A 205 -5.32 2.53 8.09
N HIS A 206 -4.64 1.79 7.24
CA HIS A 206 -4.74 1.97 5.80
C HIS A 206 -4.72 0.63 5.08
N THR A 207 -5.24 0.62 3.85
CA THR A 207 -5.07 -0.51 2.95
C THR A 207 -3.59 -0.65 2.65
N THR A 208 -3.00 -1.74 3.10
CA THR A 208 -1.58 -2.02 2.96
C THR A 208 -1.33 -2.75 1.66
N GLY A 209 -0.34 -2.30 0.89
CA GLY A 209 0.02 -2.96 -0.36
C GLY A 209 1.04 -2.18 -1.18
N THR A 210 1.55 -2.86 -2.17
CA THR A 210 2.47 -2.33 -3.16
C THR A 210 1.86 -2.47 -4.53
N ILE A 211 1.91 -1.39 -5.32
CA ILE A 211 1.40 -1.37 -6.69
C ILE A 211 2.56 -1.32 -7.66
N ILE A 212 2.51 -2.16 -8.71
CA ILE A 212 3.46 -2.10 -9.80
C ILE A 212 2.77 -1.50 -11.02
N VAL A 213 3.38 -0.46 -11.54
CA VAL A 213 2.91 0.36 -12.66
C VAL A 213 3.79 0.11 -13.87
N ASP A 214 3.20 -0.05 -15.05
CA ASP A 214 3.97 -0.28 -16.29
C ASP A 214 4.57 1.01 -16.88
N LYS A 215 5.36 0.87 -17.92
CA LYS A 215 6.03 1.96 -18.63
C LYS A 215 5.09 2.99 -19.28
N ASN A 216 3.79 2.69 -19.35
CA ASN A 216 2.73 3.56 -19.88
C ASN A 216 1.86 4.14 -18.78
N PHE A 217 2.33 4.07 -17.53
CA PHE A 217 1.63 4.53 -16.35
C PHE A 217 0.28 3.82 -16.09
N ASN A 218 0.14 2.54 -16.42
CA ASN A 218 -1.01 1.75 -16.01
C ASN A 218 -0.68 0.94 -14.77
N GLN A 219 -1.60 0.91 -13.83
CA GLN A 219 -1.54 0.01 -12.69
C GLN A 219 -1.78 -1.42 -13.17
N ARG A 220 -0.84 -2.32 -12.90
CA ARG A 220 -0.80 -3.67 -13.46
C ARG A 220 -0.91 -4.77 -12.42
N VAL A 221 -0.24 -4.62 -11.31
CA VAL A 221 -0.16 -5.67 -10.27
C VAL A 221 -0.30 -5.04 -8.90
N TRP A 222 -1.09 -5.66 -8.04
CA TRP A 222 -1.19 -5.33 -6.64
C TRP A 222 -0.66 -6.47 -5.78
N TRP A 223 0.11 -6.10 -4.76
CA TRP A 223 0.65 -7.01 -3.76
C TRP A 223 0.21 -6.58 -2.37
N GLY A 224 -0.60 -7.42 -1.70
CA GLY A 224 -0.93 -7.21 -0.29
C GLY A 224 0.28 -7.48 0.60
N ASP A 225 0.43 -6.71 1.66
CA ASP A 225 1.61 -6.79 2.53
C ASP A 225 1.77 -8.16 3.20
N THR A 226 0.68 -8.88 3.46
CA THR A 226 0.72 -10.22 4.07
C THR A 226 1.20 -11.31 3.11
N ASP A 227 1.06 -11.09 1.81
CA ASP A 227 1.40 -12.04 0.76
C ASP A 227 2.69 -11.65 0.02
N TRP A 228 3.33 -10.59 0.46
CA TRP A 228 4.50 -10.00 -0.15
C TRP A 228 5.68 -10.97 -0.15
N ASN A 229 6.15 -11.35 -1.35
CA ASN A 229 7.32 -12.19 -1.55
C ASN A 229 8.30 -11.49 -2.49
N ALA A 230 9.47 -11.13 -1.98
CA ALA A 230 10.44 -10.29 -2.70
C ALA A 230 10.90 -10.88 -4.04
N GLU A 231 11.07 -12.22 -4.12
CA GLU A 231 11.49 -12.90 -5.35
C GLU A 231 10.38 -12.89 -6.40
N MET A 232 9.13 -13.11 -5.99
CA MET A 232 7.98 -13.09 -6.89
C MET A 232 7.66 -11.66 -7.37
N VAL A 233 7.77 -10.66 -6.48
CA VAL A 233 7.63 -9.25 -6.84
C VAL A 233 8.70 -8.86 -7.85
N LEU A 234 9.94 -9.30 -7.67
CA LEU A 234 11.02 -9.08 -8.62
C LEU A 234 10.71 -9.68 -10.00
N GLU A 235 10.14 -10.91 -10.05
CA GLU A 235 9.77 -11.55 -11.32
C GLU A 235 8.65 -10.77 -12.03
N ASP A 236 7.64 -10.27 -11.31
CA ASP A 236 6.58 -9.43 -11.87
C ASP A 236 7.13 -8.12 -12.44
N ILE A 237 8.06 -7.47 -11.73
CA ILE A 237 8.75 -6.27 -12.21
C ILE A 237 9.52 -6.56 -13.50
N LEU A 238 10.32 -7.62 -13.51
CA LEU A 238 11.13 -8.00 -14.68
C LEU A 238 10.25 -8.40 -15.88
N TYR A 239 9.10 -9.00 -15.65
CA TYR A 239 8.11 -9.26 -16.70
C TYR A 239 7.67 -7.95 -17.37
N LEU A 240 7.30 -6.94 -16.59
CA LEU A 240 6.87 -5.63 -17.11
C LEU A 240 8.03 -4.85 -17.76
N VAL A 241 9.27 -5.01 -17.30
CA VAL A 241 10.45 -4.45 -17.95
C VAL A 241 10.64 -5.07 -19.36
N GLY A 242 10.26 -6.34 -19.53
CA GLY A 242 10.35 -7.06 -20.82
C GLY A 242 9.24 -6.72 -21.82
N GLU A 243 8.13 -6.09 -21.39
CA GLU A 243 7.06 -5.60 -22.27
C GLU A 243 7.49 -4.32 -23.02
#